data_65a0a0532660dcf58939f22b02189872
#
_entry.id   65a0a0532660dcf58939f22b02189872
#
_cell.length_a   1.000
_cell.length_b   1.000
_cell.length_c   1.000
_cell.angle_alpha   90.00
_cell.angle_beta   90.00
_cell.angle_gamma   90.00
#
_symmetry.space_group_name_H-M   'P 1'
#
loop_
_entity.id
_entity.type
_entity.pdbx_description
1 polymer ?
#
loop_
_entity_poly.entity_id
_entity_poly.type
_entity_poly.pdbx_seq_one_letter_code
_entity_poly.pdbx_strand_id
1 'polypeptide(L)'
;MEEKIRVLYVDDEPNNLQSFKANFRRDYKVFIAESGKEGLEILDKEKVEIILTDQRMPEMTGIEFLVKVREKYPDPMRLLITGYADINAVIDAINKGQVFYYLTKPWNEDEVRIAIKNAYEVYTLRKENRELLEKLERANEQLEFLLRQKLLS
;
A
#
# COMPACT_ATOMS: atom_id res chain seq x y z
N MET A 1 -22.14 8.01 -5.46
CA MET A 1 -20.86 8.04 -6.17
C MET A 1 -19.82 7.21 -5.41
N GLU A 2 -19.21 6.28 -6.11
CA GLU A 2 -18.15 5.50 -5.50
C GLU A 2 -16.88 6.35 -5.35
N GLU A 3 -16.24 6.25 -4.21
CA GLU A 3 -14.95 6.90 -4.02
C GLU A 3 -13.89 6.16 -4.83
N LYS A 4 -13.03 6.93 -5.49
CA LYS A 4 -11.90 6.37 -6.22
C LYS A 4 -10.84 5.84 -5.26
N ILE A 5 -10.18 4.77 -5.65
CA ILE A 5 -9.00 4.26 -4.95
C ILE A 5 -7.91 5.35 -4.99
N ARG A 6 -7.29 5.59 -3.83
CA ARG A 6 -6.21 6.58 -3.70
C ARG A 6 -4.87 5.90 -3.89
N VAL A 7 -4.14 6.35 -4.90
CA VAL A 7 -2.87 5.75 -5.31
C VAL A 7 -1.77 6.79 -5.22
N LEU A 8 -0.68 6.45 -4.56
CA LEU A 8 0.54 7.26 -4.55
C LEU A 8 1.56 6.61 -5.49
N TYR A 9 2.07 7.37 -6.43
CA TYR A 9 3.11 6.94 -7.35
C TYR A 9 4.38 7.75 -7.11
N VAL A 10 5.49 7.07 -6.85
CA VAL A 10 6.79 7.69 -6.53
C VAL A 10 7.81 7.33 -7.59
N ASP A 11 8.40 8.33 -8.22
CA ASP A 11 9.39 8.14 -9.28
C ASP A 11 10.20 9.45 -9.39
N ASP A 12 11.51 9.35 -9.54
CA ASP A 12 12.37 10.53 -9.62
C ASP A 12 12.34 11.22 -11.00
N GLU A 13 11.75 10.58 -12.01
CA GLU A 13 11.62 11.15 -13.34
C GLU A 13 10.26 11.87 -13.51
N PRO A 14 10.25 13.20 -13.67
CA PRO A 14 9.00 13.95 -13.83
C PRO A 14 8.12 13.47 -14.99
N ASN A 15 8.73 13.03 -16.08
CA ASN A 15 7.98 12.52 -17.23
C ASN A 15 7.17 11.27 -16.87
N ASN A 16 7.74 10.38 -16.08
CA ASN A 16 7.06 9.18 -15.62
C ASN A 16 5.88 9.53 -14.69
N LEU A 17 6.07 10.51 -13.81
CA LEU A 17 5.01 10.98 -12.92
C LEU A 17 3.83 11.56 -13.72
N GLN A 18 4.10 12.38 -14.71
CA GLN A 18 3.05 13.00 -15.53
C GLN A 18 2.34 11.96 -16.38
N SER A 19 3.07 11.02 -16.95
CA SER A 19 2.48 9.92 -17.74
C SER A 19 1.57 9.05 -16.89
N PHE A 20 2.00 8.69 -15.70
CA PHE A 20 1.19 7.90 -14.78
C PHE A 20 -0.10 8.63 -14.41
N LYS A 21 0.01 9.88 -14.01
CA LYS A 21 -1.15 10.69 -13.65
C LYS A 21 -2.12 10.85 -14.81
N ALA A 22 -1.61 11.15 -16.01
CA ALA A 22 -2.43 11.30 -17.20
C ALA A 22 -3.21 10.02 -17.54
N ASN A 23 -2.54 8.85 -17.40
CA ASN A 23 -3.15 7.58 -17.78
C ASN A 23 -4.16 7.06 -16.75
N PHE A 24 -4.01 7.40 -15.48
CA PHE A 24 -4.77 6.78 -14.39
C PHE A 24 -5.69 7.73 -13.62
N ARG A 25 -5.62 9.04 -13.84
CA ARG A 25 -6.42 10.02 -13.08
C ARG A 25 -7.94 9.84 -13.19
N ARG A 26 -8.40 9.20 -14.25
CA ARG A 26 -9.84 8.95 -14.44
C ARG A 26 -10.33 7.81 -13.55
N ASP A 27 -9.47 6.84 -13.33
CA ASP A 27 -9.81 5.63 -12.58
C ASP A 27 -9.49 5.74 -11.10
N TYR A 28 -8.45 6.49 -10.74
CA TYR A 28 -7.93 6.59 -9.38
C TYR A 28 -7.72 8.05 -8.99
N LYS A 29 -7.70 8.30 -7.67
CA LYS A 29 -7.20 9.57 -7.16
C LYS A 29 -5.68 9.42 -7.03
N VAL A 30 -4.95 10.04 -7.95
CA VAL A 30 -3.50 9.86 -8.06
C VAL A 30 -2.76 10.98 -7.36
N PHE A 31 -1.86 10.61 -6.44
CA PHE A 31 -0.85 11.48 -5.85
C PHE A 31 0.49 11.10 -6.44
N ILE A 32 1.33 12.08 -6.72
CA ILE A 32 2.67 11.84 -7.28
C ILE A 32 3.73 12.46 -6.38
N ALA A 33 4.89 11.82 -6.30
CA ALA A 33 6.03 12.28 -5.53
C ALA A 33 7.33 12.01 -6.29
N GLU A 34 8.27 12.93 -6.22
CA GLU A 34 9.55 12.82 -6.92
C GLU A 34 10.62 12.05 -6.12
N SER A 35 10.35 11.76 -4.87
CA SER A 35 11.29 11.08 -3.97
C SER A 35 10.55 10.33 -2.87
N GLY A 36 11.26 9.43 -2.19
CA GLY A 36 10.71 8.76 -1.01
C GLY A 36 10.36 9.74 0.10
N LYS A 37 11.19 10.76 0.29
CA LYS A 37 10.93 11.81 1.28
C LYS A 37 9.62 12.52 1.01
N GLU A 38 9.41 12.96 -0.22
CA GLU A 38 8.17 13.61 -0.63
C GLU A 38 6.97 12.67 -0.50
N GLY A 39 7.16 11.40 -0.84
CA GLY A 39 6.12 10.38 -0.65
C GLY A 39 5.69 10.24 0.79
N LEU A 40 6.63 10.23 1.73
CA LEU A 40 6.33 10.19 3.16
C LEU A 40 5.57 11.44 3.62
N GLU A 41 5.91 12.60 3.09
CA GLU A 41 5.20 13.86 3.40
C GLU A 41 3.74 13.79 2.94
N ILE A 42 3.49 13.21 1.77
CA ILE A 42 2.13 13.02 1.26
C ILE A 42 1.35 12.07 2.17
N LEU A 43 1.96 10.97 2.59
CA LEU A 43 1.32 10.00 3.47
C LEU A 43 0.99 10.57 4.84
N ASP A 44 1.72 11.59 5.30
CA ASP A 44 1.41 12.29 6.55
C ASP A 44 0.13 13.13 6.43
N LYS A 45 -0.24 13.52 5.23
CA LYS A 45 -1.39 14.43 4.99
C LYS A 45 -2.59 13.75 4.37
N GLU A 46 -2.36 12.70 3.58
CA GLU A 46 -3.40 12.07 2.77
C GLU A 46 -3.51 10.58 3.08
N LYS A 47 -4.73 10.08 3.08
CA LYS A 47 -4.98 8.66 3.19
C LYS A 47 -4.77 8.02 1.81
N VAL A 48 -3.92 7.00 1.74
CA VAL A 48 -3.61 6.28 0.50
C VAL A 48 -3.78 4.80 0.74
N GLU A 49 -4.44 4.11 -0.16
CA GLU A 49 -4.65 2.66 -0.07
C GLU A 49 -3.56 1.87 -0.80
N ILE A 50 -3.04 2.41 -1.91
CA ILE A 50 -2.08 1.72 -2.78
C ILE A 50 -0.88 2.64 -3.04
N ILE A 51 0.32 2.09 -2.88
CA ILE A 51 1.57 2.80 -3.18
C ILE A 51 2.32 2.03 -4.26
N LEU A 52 2.71 2.74 -5.33
CA LEU A 52 3.64 2.23 -6.34
C LEU A 52 4.88 3.11 -6.33
N THR A 53 6.05 2.51 -6.33
CA THR A 53 7.31 3.26 -6.36
C THR A 53 8.30 2.62 -7.32
N ASP A 54 9.06 3.46 -8.00
CA ASP A 54 10.24 3.02 -8.74
C ASP A 54 11.32 2.58 -7.74
N GLN A 55 12.17 1.65 -8.14
CA GLN A 55 13.24 1.14 -7.28
C GLN A 55 14.47 2.05 -7.31
N ARG A 56 14.93 2.41 -8.49
CA ARG A 56 16.15 3.20 -8.62
C ARG A 56 15.88 4.69 -8.54
N MET A 57 16.07 5.25 -7.35
CA MET A 57 15.91 6.67 -7.10
C MET A 57 17.12 7.18 -6.31
N PRO A 58 17.53 8.46 -6.49
CA PRO A 58 18.60 9.04 -5.68
C PRO A 58 18.23 9.07 -4.20
N GLU A 59 19.23 8.99 -3.33
CA GLU A 59 19.12 9.12 -1.88
C GLU A 59 18.37 8.00 -1.17
N MET A 60 17.23 7.59 -1.68
CA MET A 60 16.39 6.53 -1.08
C MET A 60 15.81 5.66 -2.18
N THR A 61 16.13 4.36 -2.16
CA THR A 61 15.54 3.42 -3.11
C THR A 61 14.07 3.16 -2.82
N GLY A 62 13.35 2.58 -3.80
CA GLY A 62 11.96 2.22 -3.60
C GLY A 62 11.76 1.26 -2.42
N ILE A 63 12.60 0.24 -2.31
CA ILE A 63 12.52 -0.71 -1.19
C ILE A 63 12.76 -0.01 0.14
N GLU A 64 13.77 0.85 0.24
CA GLU A 64 14.04 1.61 1.46
C GLU A 64 12.85 2.49 1.84
N PHE A 65 12.23 3.14 0.85
CA PHE A 65 11.02 3.94 1.05
C PHE A 65 9.87 3.06 1.60
N LEU A 66 9.63 1.92 0.97
CA LEU A 66 8.53 1.02 1.38
C LEU A 66 8.74 0.42 2.78
N VAL A 67 10.01 0.17 3.16
CA VAL A 67 10.32 -0.25 4.53
C VAL A 67 9.93 0.82 5.54
N LYS A 68 10.26 2.08 5.26
CA LYS A 68 9.87 3.21 6.12
C LYS A 68 8.36 3.41 6.17
N VAL A 69 7.68 3.23 5.03
CA VAL A 69 6.21 3.30 4.96
C VAL A 69 5.60 2.25 5.89
N ARG A 70 6.07 1.01 5.80
CA ARG A 70 5.52 -0.09 6.60
C ARG A 70 5.62 0.19 8.11
N GLU A 71 6.71 0.78 8.54
CA GLU A 71 6.93 1.09 9.96
C GLU A 71 5.95 2.13 10.48
N LYS A 72 5.64 3.13 9.67
CA LYS A 72 4.79 4.26 10.08
C LYS A 72 3.33 4.10 9.62
N TYR A 73 3.13 3.52 8.45
CA TYR A 73 1.81 3.34 7.83
C TYR A 73 1.65 1.89 7.39
N PRO A 74 1.14 1.00 8.25
CA PRO A 74 1.06 -0.43 7.92
C PRO A 74 -0.05 -0.79 6.94
N ASP A 75 -1.06 0.06 6.77
CA ASP A 75 -2.25 -0.28 5.99
C ASP A 75 -2.09 -0.23 4.47
N PRO A 76 -1.43 0.78 3.87
CA PRO A 76 -1.30 0.83 2.42
C PRO A 76 -0.61 -0.39 1.84
N MET A 77 -1.11 -0.84 0.70
CA MET A 77 -0.47 -1.93 -0.05
C MET A 77 0.72 -1.37 -0.82
N ARG A 78 1.85 -2.02 -0.71
CA ARG A 78 3.14 -1.54 -1.21
C ARG A 78 3.57 -2.33 -2.43
N LEU A 79 3.63 -1.67 -3.58
CA LEU A 79 4.00 -2.26 -4.86
C LEU A 79 5.26 -1.58 -5.40
N LEU A 80 6.09 -2.33 -6.09
CA LEU A 80 7.36 -1.86 -6.63
C LEU A 80 7.39 -2.00 -8.14
N ILE A 81 7.96 -1.02 -8.82
CA ILE A 81 8.23 -1.08 -10.25
C ILE A 81 9.74 -1.11 -10.43
N THR A 82 10.26 -2.14 -11.10
CA THR A 82 11.70 -2.36 -11.16
C THR A 82 12.13 -2.98 -12.49
N GLY A 83 13.39 -2.81 -12.83
CA GLY A 83 14.02 -3.53 -13.93
C GLY A 83 14.55 -4.89 -13.47
N TYR A 84 14.98 -5.71 -14.41
CA TYR A 84 15.45 -7.07 -14.13
C TYR A 84 16.71 -7.12 -13.26
N ALA A 85 17.51 -6.06 -13.28
CA ALA A 85 18.79 -6.03 -12.53
C ALA A 85 18.60 -6.15 -11.00
N ASP A 86 17.43 -5.75 -10.48
CA ASP A 86 17.16 -5.70 -9.04
C ASP A 86 16.28 -6.85 -8.55
N ILE A 87 16.04 -7.87 -9.39
CA ILE A 87 15.03 -8.90 -9.10
C ILE A 87 15.30 -9.67 -7.80
N ASN A 88 16.56 -9.96 -7.48
CA ASN A 88 16.89 -10.68 -6.26
C ASN A 88 16.57 -9.88 -5.00
N ALA A 89 16.86 -8.57 -5.03
CA ALA A 89 16.52 -7.67 -3.93
C ALA A 89 14.99 -7.55 -3.75
N VAL A 90 14.26 -7.57 -4.85
CA VAL A 90 12.80 -7.50 -4.86
C VAL A 90 12.21 -8.77 -4.25
N ILE A 91 12.69 -9.94 -4.66
CA ILE A 91 12.23 -11.22 -4.12
C ILE A 91 12.46 -11.28 -2.60
N ASP A 92 13.64 -10.85 -2.15
CA ASP A 92 13.96 -10.78 -0.73
C ASP A 92 12.98 -9.86 0.03
N ALA A 93 12.69 -8.69 -0.53
CA ALA A 93 11.75 -7.73 0.06
C ALA A 93 10.33 -8.29 0.13
N ILE A 94 9.89 -9.04 -0.87
CA ILE A 94 8.58 -9.70 -0.86
C ILE A 94 8.54 -10.75 0.26
N ASN A 95 9.57 -11.56 0.35
CA ASN A 95 9.65 -12.62 1.37
C ASN A 95 9.67 -12.06 2.79
N LYS A 96 10.23 -10.88 2.99
CA LYS A 96 10.22 -10.18 4.27
C LYS A 96 8.93 -9.41 4.55
N GLY A 97 7.97 -9.42 3.62
CA GLY A 97 6.73 -8.69 3.77
C GLY A 97 6.84 -7.18 3.58
N GLN A 98 7.95 -6.70 3.05
CA GLN A 98 8.20 -5.27 2.82
C GLN A 98 7.52 -4.77 1.56
N VAL A 99 7.36 -5.65 0.57
CA VAL A 99 6.71 -5.39 -0.72
C VAL A 99 5.63 -6.43 -0.93
N PHE A 100 4.45 -6.00 -1.35
CA PHE A 100 3.33 -6.92 -1.64
C PHE A 100 3.51 -7.58 -3.00
N TYR A 101 3.82 -6.78 -4.02
CA TYR A 101 3.97 -7.26 -5.39
C TYR A 101 4.89 -6.34 -6.17
N TYR A 102 5.42 -6.83 -7.29
CA TYR A 102 6.27 -6.03 -8.16
C TYR A 102 5.82 -6.10 -9.61
N LEU A 103 6.14 -5.05 -10.36
CA LEU A 103 5.94 -4.94 -11.79
C LEU A 103 7.30 -4.70 -12.43
N THR A 104 7.53 -5.27 -13.62
CA THR A 104 8.77 -5.07 -14.36
C THR A 104 8.62 -3.97 -15.39
N LYS A 105 9.69 -3.19 -15.60
CA LYS A 105 9.72 -2.18 -16.65
C LYS A 105 10.00 -2.81 -18.02
N PRO A 106 9.41 -2.32 -19.10
CA PRO A 106 8.41 -1.23 -19.12
C PRO A 106 7.05 -1.76 -18.67
N TRP A 107 6.36 -0.98 -17.85
CA TRP A 107 5.01 -1.36 -17.43
C TRP A 107 3.99 -0.97 -18.49
N ASN A 108 2.88 -1.71 -18.54
CA ASN A 108 1.74 -1.32 -19.36
C ASN A 108 0.53 -1.04 -18.47
N GLU A 109 -0.43 -0.27 -19.00
CA GLU A 109 -1.58 0.17 -18.25
C GLU A 109 -2.42 -0.98 -17.70
N ASP A 110 -2.61 -2.05 -18.48
CA ASP A 110 -3.42 -3.18 -18.07
C ASP A 110 -2.79 -3.94 -16.90
N GLU A 111 -1.48 -4.14 -16.94
CA GLU A 111 -0.76 -4.79 -15.84
C GLU A 111 -0.86 -3.97 -14.56
N VAL A 112 -0.74 -2.64 -14.67
CA VAL A 112 -0.86 -1.75 -13.52
C VAL A 112 -2.27 -1.82 -12.94
N ARG A 113 -3.30 -1.78 -13.77
CA ARG A 113 -4.70 -1.86 -13.32
C ARG A 113 -4.98 -3.18 -12.62
N ILE A 114 -4.49 -4.28 -13.16
CA ILE A 114 -4.66 -5.60 -12.54
C ILE A 114 -3.95 -5.65 -11.19
N ALA A 115 -2.73 -5.14 -11.12
CA ALA A 115 -1.97 -5.11 -9.86
C ALA A 115 -2.67 -4.27 -8.79
N ILE A 116 -3.18 -3.10 -9.17
CA ILE A 116 -3.92 -2.23 -8.25
C ILE A 116 -5.22 -2.90 -7.79
N LYS A 117 -5.95 -3.51 -8.71
CA LYS A 117 -7.19 -4.22 -8.38
C LYS A 117 -6.93 -5.33 -7.36
N ASN A 118 -5.94 -6.17 -7.63
CA ASN A 118 -5.60 -7.27 -6.74
C ASN A 118 -5.13 -6.78 -5.37
N ALA A 119 -4.30 -5.75 -5.36
CA ALA A 119 -3.82 -5.15 -4.11
C ALA A 119 -4.97 -4.54 -3.31
N TYR A 120 -5.90 -3.87 -3.97
CA TYR A 120 -7.05 -3.26 -3.30
C TYR A 120 -8.00 -4.31 -2.72
N GLU A 121 -8.19 -5.44 -3.41
CA GLU A 121 -8.98 -6.55 -2.87
C GLU A 121 -8.38 -7.06 -1.56
N VAL A 122 -7.05 -7.24 -1.53
CA VAL A 122 -6.36 -7.67 -0.31
C VAL A 122 -6.45 -6.59 0.79
N TYR A 123 -6.28 -5.33 0.41
CA TYR A 123 -6.43 -4.20 1.33
C TYR A 123 -7.80 -4.23 2.02
N THR A 124 -8.86 -4.39 1.22
CA THR A 124 -10.23 -4.44 1.72
C THR A 124 -10.46 -5.63 2.63
N LEU A 125 -9.98 -6.82 2.25
CA LEU A 125 -10.11 -8.03 3.06
C LEU A 125 -9.38 -7.91 4.39
N ARG A 126 -8.18 -7.34 4.39
CA ARG A 126 -7.42 -7.12 5.64
C ARG A 126 -8.15 -6.16 6.57
N LYS A 127 -8.73 -5.10 6.01
CA LYS A 127 -9.49 -4.13 6.79
C LYS A 127 -10.74 -4.76 7.41
N GLU A 128 -11.52 -5.49 6.62
CA GLU A 128 -12.71 -6.19 7.09
C GLU A 128 -12.37 -7.23 8.16
N ASN A 129 -11.30 -7.98 7.94
CA ASN A 129 -10.85 -8.99 8.90
C ASN A 129 -10.48 -8.36 10.24
N ARG A 130 -9.76 -7.24 10.22
CA ARG A 130 -9.39 -6.51 11.43
C ARG A 130 -10.62 -6.02 12.17
N GLU A 131 -11.60 -5.44 11.47
CA GLU A 131 -12.84 -4.96 12.06
C GLU A 131 -13.65 -6.11 12.70
N LEU A 132 -13.69 -7.27 12.03
CA LEU A 132 -14.36 -8.46 12.57
C LEU A 132 -13.66 -8.99 13.81
N LEU A 133 -12.33 -9.01 13.83
CA LEU A 133 -11.57 -9.44 15.00
C LEU A 133 -11.81 -8.52 16.19
N GLU A 134 -11.86 -7.21 15.97
CA GLU A 134 -12.16 -6.23 17.03
C GLU A 134 -13.55 -6.45 17.59
N LYS A 135 -14.55 -6.72 16.74
CA LYS A 135 -15.92 -7.03 17.18
C LYS A 135 -15.97 -8.32 17.99
N LEU A 136 -15.23 -9.32 17.56
CA LEU A 136 -15.15 -10.61 18.27
C LEU A 136 -14.53 -10.44 19.65
N GLU A 137 -13.44 -9.69 19.76
CA GLU A 137 -12.79 -9.40 21.03
C GLU A 137 -13.75 -8.70 21.99
N ARG A 138 -14.49 -7.69 21.50
CA ARG A 138 -15.48 -6.99 22.31
C ARG A 138 -16.61 -7.92 22.77
N ALA A 139 -17.08 -8.79 21.88
CA ALA A 139 -18.11 -9.76 22.25
C ALA A 139 -17.61 -10.73 23.32
N ASN A 140 -16.38 -11.21 23.19
CA ASN A 140 -15.77 -12.10 24.18
C ASN A 140 -15.60 -11.42 25.54
N GLU A 141 -15.19 -10.16 25.56
CA GLU A 141 -15.06 -9.38 26.80
C GLU A 141 -16.42 -9.22 27.49
N GLN A 142 -17.48 -8.97 26.70
CA GLN A 142 -18.83 -8.86 27.26
C GLN A 142 -19.32 -10.19 27.82
N LEU A 143 -19.05 -11.29 27.14
CA LEU A 143 -19.39 -12.63 27.63
C LEU A 143 -18.67 -12.96 28.93
N GLU A 144 -17.38 -12.67 29.01
CA GLU A 144 -16.60 -12.89 30.22
C GLU A 144 -17.15 -12.06 31.38
N PHE A 145 -17.50 -10.81 31.13
CA PHE A 145 -18.09 -9.94 32.14
C PHE A 145 -19.41 -10.53 32.65
N LEU A 146 -20.30 -10.94 31.75
CA LEU A 146 -21.59 -11.54 32.14
C LEU A 146 -21.41 -12.83 32.93
N LEU A 147 -20.46 -13.67 32.54
CA LEU A 147 -20.17 -14.90 33.26
C LEU A 147 -19.66 -14.63 34.68
N ARG A 148 -18.80 -13.64 34.85
CA ARG A 148 -18.30 -13.23 36.19
C ARG A 148 -19.43 -12.71 37.04
N GLN A 149 -20.35 -11.90 36.49
CA GLN A 149 -21.51 -11.41 37.19
C GLN A 149 -22.40 -12.55 37.67
N LYS A 150 -22.62 -13.54 36.83
CA LYS A 150 -23.45 -14.70 37.17
C LYS A 150 -22.82 -15.54 38.28
N LEU A 151 -21.52 -15.71 38.27
CA LEU A 151 -20.78 -16.50 39.27
C LEU A 151 -20.77 -15.82 40.63
N LEU A 152 -20.83 -14.49 40.63
CA LEU A 152 -20.79 -13.69 41.88
C LEU A 152 -22.16 -13.44 42.51
N SER A 153 -23.23 -13.70 41.77
CA SER A 153 -24.62 -13.49 42.24
C SER A 153 -25.22 -14.65 43.01
#